data_c40f3bffe01bef0cc6bdd7dd4a83c4e6
#
_entry.id   c40f3bffe01bef0cc6bdd7dd4a83c4e6
#
_cell.length_a   1.000
_cell.length_b   1.000
_cell.length_c   1.000
_cell.angle_alpha   90.00
_cell.angle_beta   90.00
_cell.angle_gamma   90.00
#
_symmetry.space_group_name_H-M   'P 1'
#
loop_
_entity.id
_entity.type
_entity.pdbx_description
1 polymer ?
#
loop_
_entity_poly.entity_id
_entity_poly.type
_entity_poly.pdbx_seq_one_letter_code
_entity_poly.pdbx_strand_id
1 'polypeptide(L)'
;MLLPVYTLPKGLSNQLMLKAERSVLEEEHLFRDYLPTELREKHQLCEYNYAIKQIHFPDDMETLIEARKRLVFDELFLFILNLQYQKEKKEKEKNQFSFQSDDFVEQLIEKLPYKLTNAQLRALSEVRTDMRSDYVCSV
;
A
#
# COMPACT_ATOMS: atom_id res chain seq x y z
N MET A 1 2.67 2.44 -34.22
CA MET A 1 2.15 1.32 -33.41
C MET A 1 3.13 1.09 -32.27
N LEU A 2 2.69 1.24 -31.04
CA LEU A 2 3.47 0.94 -29.85
C LEU A 2 3.36 -0.57 -29.57
N LEU A 3 4.50 -1.22 -29.32
CA LEU A 3 4.54 -2.62 -28.99
C LEU A 3 5.33 -2.82 -27.71
N PRO A 4 4.88 -3.69 -26.80
CA PRO A 4 5.62 -3.99 -25.58
C PRO A 4 6.88 -4.81 -25.88
N VAL A 5 7.91 -4.59 -25.08
CA VAL A 5 9.15 -5.37 -25.10
C VAL A 5 9.33 -6.03 -23.75
N TYR A 6 9.37 -7.36 -23.74
CA TYR A 6 9.47 -8.16 -22.52
C TYR A 6 10.89 -8.68 -22.30
N THR A 7 11.27 -8.74 -21.01
CA THR A 7 12.50 -9.46 -20.62
C THR A 7 12.18 -10.94 -20.58
N LEU A 8 12.66 -11.68 -21.58
CA LEU A 8 12.32 -13.09 -21.77
C LEU A 8 13.51 -14.01 -21.45
N PRO A 9 13.27 -15.22 -20.92
CA PRO A 9 14.29 -16.24 -20.76
C PRO A 9 14.78 -16.77 -22.11
N LYS A 10 15.94 -17.43 -22.12
CA LYS A 10 16.52 -18.03 -23.34
C LYS A 10 15.53 -19.03 -23.97
N GLY A 11 15.32 -18.89 -25.27
CA GLY A 11 14.44 -19.77 -26.05
C GLY A 11 13.04 -19.22 -26.32
N LEU A 12 12.64 -18.13 -25.68
CA LEU A 12 11.39 -17.43 -25.99
C LEU A 12 11.68 -16.19 -26.83
N SER A 13 10.88 -15.98 -27.87
CA SER A 13 10.95 -14.75 -28.67
C SER A 13 9.83 -13.78 -28.27
N ASN A 14 10.11 -12.46 -28.42
CA ASN A 14 9.09 -11.45 -28.15
C ASN A 14 7.84 -11.64 -29.02
N GLN A 15 8.01 -12.12 -30.26
CA GLN A 15 6.88 -12.39 -31.15
C GLN A 15 5.97 -13.51 -30.62
N LEU A 16 6.56 -14.57 -30.07
CA LEU A 16 5.78 -15.67 -29.48
C LEU A 16 4.99 -15.19 -28.25
N MET A 17 5.63 -14.38 -27.40
CA MET A 17 4.98 -13.78 -26.23
C MET A 17 3.82 -12.87 -26.63
N LEU A 18 4.05 -11.95 -27.56
CA LEU A 18 3.02 -11.06 -28.08
C LEU A 18 1.83 -11.83 -28.68
N LYS A 19 2.10 -12.93 -29.39
CA LYS A 19 1.03 -13.76 -29.95
C LYS A 19 0.20 -14.44 -28.86
N ALA A 20 0.86 -14.98 -27.84
CA ALA A 20 0.17 -15.62 -26.72
C ALA A 20 -0.69 -14.60 -25.92
N GLU A 21 -0.14 -13.44 -25.61
CA GLU A 21 -0.87 -12.37 -24.91
C GLU A 21 -2.06 -11.87 -25.70
N ARG A 22 -1.88 -11.65 -27.00
CA ARG A 22 -2.98 -11.22 -27.86
C ARG A 22 -4.12 -12.24 -27.87
N SER A 23 -3.80 -13.52 -27.98
CA SER A 23 -4.79 -14.61 -27.95
C SER A 23 -5.59 -14.64 -26.64
N VAL A 24 -4.94 -14.33 -25.50
CA VAL A 24 -5.63 -14.28 -24.20
C VAL A 24 -6.49 -13.00 -24.08
N LEU A 25 -5.96 -11.85 -24.53
CA LEU A 25 -6.64 -10.56 -24.41
C LEU A 25 -7.76 -10.33 -25.46
N GLU A 26 -7.92 -11.24 -26.41
CA GLU A 26 -9.08 -11.27 -27.33
C GLU A 26 -10.36 -11.73 -26.63
N GLU A 27 -10.26 -12.44 -25.51
CA GLU A 27 -11.43 -12.81 -24.71
C GLU A 27 -11.97 -11.60 -23.95
N GLU A 28 -13.27 -11.39 -24.06
CA GLU A 28 -13.97 -10.32 -23.33
C GLU A 28 -14.14 -10.73 -21.85
N HIS A 29 -13.91 -9.78 -20.96
CA HIS A 29 -14.14 -9.94 -19.51
C HIS A 29 -13.30 -11.02 -18.82
N LEU A 30 -12.00 -11.07 -19.09
CA LEU A 30 -11.04 -11.95 -18.41
C LEU A 30 -11.03 -11.77 -16.89
N PHE A 31 -11.21 -10.55 -16.44
CA PHE A 31 -11.14 -10.20 -15.03
C PHE A 31 -12.37 -9.43 -14.59
N ARG A 32 -12.83 -9.71 -13.38
CA ARG A 32 -13.83 -8.87 -12.73
C ARG A 32 -13.16 -7.60 -12.19
N ASP A 33 -13.69 -6.43 -12.59
CA ASP A 33 -13.26 -5.17 -11.97
C ASP A 33 -13.74 -5.11 -10.51
N TYR A 34 -12.81 -5.02 -9.58
CA TYR A 34 -13.11 -5.01 -8.16
C TYR A 34 -13.33 -3.61 -7.60
N LEU A 35 -12.99 -2.55 -8.36
CA LEU A 35 -13.26 -1.18 -7.93
C LEU A 35 -14.73 -0.84 -8.20
N PRO A 36 -15.46 -0.30 -7.19
CA PRO A 36 -16.79 0.24 -7.38
C PRO A 36 -16.83 1.33 -8.46
N THR A 37 -17.93 1.39 -9.21
CA THR A 37 -18.10 2.37 -10.30
C THR A 37 -17.94 3.79 -9.80
N GLU A 38 -18.51 4.13 -8.63
CA GLU A 38 -18.43 5.46 -8.03
C GLU A 38 -16.98 5.87 -7.75
N LEU A 39 -16.14 4.92 -7.32
CA LEU A 39 -14.74 5.18 -7.06
C LEU A 39 -13.97 5.41 -8.37
N ARG A 40 -14.26 4.60 -9.40
CA ARG A 40 -13.65 4.78 -10.72
C ARG A 40 -14.00 6.12 -11.34
N GLU A 41 -15.26 6.52 -11.31
CA GLU A 41 -15.73 7.80 -11.83
C GLU A 41 -15.09 8.99 -11.06
N LYS A 42 -15.09 8.94 -9.73
CA LYS A 42 -14.50 9.97 -8.89
C LYS A 42 -13.02 10.22 -9.21
N HIS A 43 -12.26 9.19 -9.52
CA HIS A 43 -10.82 9.27 -9.81
C HIS A 43 -10.50 9.25 -11.31
N GLN A 44 -11.53 9.22 -12.17
CA GLN A 44 -11.38 9.15 -13.62
C GLN A 44 -10.47 7.98 -14.04
N LEU A 45 -10.83 6.78 -13.57
CA LEU A 45 -10.12 5.54 -13.85
C LEU A 45 -10.88 4.72 -14.88
N CYS A 46 -10.17 4.20 -15.87
CA CYS A 46 -10.75 3.30 -16.85
C CYS A 46 -11.08 1.92 -16.23
N GLU A 47 -11.84 1.11 -16.94
CA GLU A 47 -12.17 -0.25 -16.54
C GLU A 47 -10.94 -1.15 -16.58
N TYR A 48 -10.92 -2.18 -15.70
CA TYR A 48 -9.72 -2.99 -15.47
C TYR A 48 -9.28 -3.79 -16.71
N ASN A 49 -10.20 -4.47 -17.40
CA ASN A 49 -9.85 -5.23 -18.61
C ASN A 49 -9.38 -4.30 -19.75
N TYR A 50 -9.99 -3.11 -19.86
CA TYR A 50 -9.52 -2.08 -20.77
C TYR A 50 -8.07 -1.66 -20.43
N ALA A 51 -7.78 -1.42 -19.14
CA ALA A 51 -6.42 -1.07 -18.72
C ALA A 51 -5.41 -2.16 -19.04
N ILE A 52 -5.74 -3.43 -18.77
CA ILE A 52 -4.86 -4.58 -19.10
C ILE A 52 -4.62 -4.66 -20.60
N LYS A 53 -5.65 -4.49 -21.42
CA LYS A 53 -5.49 -4.51 -22.88
C LYS A 53 -4.63 -3.37 -23.40
N GLN A 54 -4.88 -2.14 -22.92
CA GLN A 54 -4.19 -0.95 -23.39
C GLN A 54 -2.75 -0.82 -22.85
N ILE A 55 -2.40 -1.45 -21.74
CA ILE A 55 -1.00 -1.47 -21.27
C ILE A 55 -0.11 -2.36 -22.15
N HIS A 56 -0.68 -3.44 -22.72
CA HIS A 56 0.03 -4.36 -23.59
C HIS A 56 -0.06 -3.99 -25.08
N PHE A 57 -1.23 -3.54 -25.54
CA PHE A 57 -1.48 -3.19 -26.94
C PHE A 57 -2.21 -1.85 -27.02
N PRO A 58 -1.50 -0.74 -26.72
CA PRO A 58 -2.11 0.58 -26.74
C PRO A 58 -2.49 1.01 -28.16
N ASP A 59 -3.66 1.58 -28.30
CA ASP A 59 -4.09 2.18 -29.57
C ASP A 59 -3.26 3.43 -29.87
N ASP A 60 -3.00 4.23 -28.84
CA ASP A 60 -2.17 5.43 -28.90
C ASP A 60 -1.48 5.70 -27.54
N MET A 61 -0.83 6.86 -27.42
CA MET A 61 -0.12 7.24 -26.20
C MET A 61 -1.08 7.66 -25.08
N GLU A 62 -2.24 8.20 -25.41
CA GLU A 62 -3.23 8.65 -24.45
C GLU A 62 -3.86 7.46 -23.71
N THR A 63 -4.30 6.46 -24.47
CA THR A 63 -4.83 5.20 -23.93
C THR A 63 -3.81 4.44 -23.08
N LEU A 64 -2.54 4.47 -23.46
CA LEU A 64 -1.46 3.92 -22.64
C LEU A 64 -1.32 4.63 -21.29
N ILE A 65 -1.41 5.97 -21.28
CA ILE A 65 -1.33 6.76 -20.05
C ILE A 65 -2.53 6.49 -19.14
N GLU A 66 -3.73 6.39 -19.70
CA GLU A 66 -4.95 6.04 -18.95
C GLU A 66 -4.86 4.65 -18.32
N ALA A 67 -4.42 3.66 -19.09
CA ALA A 67 -4.20 2.31 -18.60
C ALA A 67 -3.18 2.28 -17.46
N ARG A 68 -2.06 2.98 -17.64
CA ARG A 68 -1.02 3.09 -16.62
C ARG A 68 -1.52 3.78 -15.35
N LYS A 69 -2.31 4.85 -15.49
CA LYS A 69 -2.94 5.55 -14.36
C LYS A 69 -3.79 4.58 -13.53
N ARG A 70 -4.61 3.76 -14.21
CA ARG A 70 -5.44 2.75 -13.53
C ARG A 70 -4.60 1.74 -12.77
N LEU A 71 -3.62 1.11 -13.41
CA LEU A 71 -2.81 0.06 -12.79
C LEU A 71 -1.95 0.57 -11.62
N VAL A 72 -1.38 1.76 -11.75
CA VAL A 72 -0.65 2.41 -10.64
C VAL A 72 -1.57 2.72 -9.47
N PHE A 73 -2.79 3.19 -9.74
CA PHE A 73 -3.79 3.39 -8.70
C PHE A 73 -4.10 2.08 -7.97
N ASP A 74 -4.31 1.00 -8.69
CA ASP A 74 -4.62 -0.31 -8.12
C ASP A 74 -3.50 -0.82 -7.21
N GLU A 75 -2.24 -0.75 -7.64
CA GLU A 75 -1.09 -1.16 -6.83
C GLU A 75 -1.00 -0.36 -5.53
N LEU A 76 -1.08 0.97 -5.61
CA LEU A 76 -0.99 1.84 -4.44
C LEU A 76 -2.20 1.67 -3.51
N PHE A 77 -3.40 1.52 -4.07
CA PHE A 77 -4.61 1.29 -3.29
C PHE A 77 -4.54 0.00 -2.49
N LEU A 78 -4.18 -1.11 -3.13
CA LEU A 78 -4.02 -2.39 -2.47
C LEU A 78 -2.89 -2.38 -1.43
N PHE A 79 -1.81 -1.69 -1.72
CA PHE A 79 -0.70 -1.52 -0.78
C PHE A 79 -1.14 -0.77 0.47
N ILE A 80 -1.81 0.38 0.32
CA ILE A 80 -2.30 1.18 1.46
C ILE A 80 -3.37 0.41 2.24
N LEU A 81 -4.28 -0.28 1.56
CA LEU A 81 -5.31 -1.10 2.19
C LEU A 81 -4.68 -2.20 3.04
N ASN A 82 -3.64 -2.87 2.53
CA ASN A 82 -2.91 -3.88 3.29
C ASN A 82 -2.19 -3.30 4.51
N LEU A 83 -1.57 -2.13 4.38
CA LEU A 83 -0.95 -1.44 5.52
C LEU A 83 -1.98 -1.09 6.61
N GLN A 84 -3.14 -0.57 6.23
CA GLN A 84 -4.22 -0.28 7.18
C GLN A 84 -4.74 -1.54 7.86
N TYR A 85 -4.95 -2.60 7.10
CA TYR A 85 -5.36 -3.90 7.66
C TYR A 85 -4.34 -4.45 8.67
N GLN A 86 -3.04 -4.38 8.34
CA GLN A 86 -1.97 -4.79 9.25
C GLN A 86 -1.94 -3.93 10.53
N LYS A 87 -2.15 -2.61 10.39
CA LYS A 87 -2.23 -1.69 11.53
C LYS A 87 -3.41 -2.06 12.44
N GLU A 88 -4.62 -2.19 11.89
CA GLU A 88 -5.81 -2.57 12.65
C GLU A 88 -5.66 -3.94 13.35
N LYS A 89 -4.96 -4.88 12.71
CA LYS A 89 -4.69 -6.18 13.32
C LYS A 89 -3.77 -6.04 14.52
N LYS A 90 -2.70 -5.24 14.42
CA LYS A 90 -1.77 -4.98 15.52
C LYS A 90 -2.44 -4.23 16.68
N GLU A 91 -3.26 -3.24 16.38
CA GLU A 91 -4.00 -2.48 17.40
C GLU A 91 -4.99 -3.35 18.21
N LYS A 92 -5.39 -4.50 17.69
CA LYS A 92 -6.25 -5.48 18.39
C LYS A 92 -5.47 -6.53 19.18
N GLU A 93 -4.15 -6.63 19.02
CA GLU A 93 -3.31 -7.52 19.80
C GLU A 93 -3.13 -6.98 21.22
N LYS A 94 -3.63 -7.71 22.21
CA LYS A 94 -3.48 -7.34 23.63
C LYS A 94 -2.02 -7.49 24.07
N ASN A 95 -1.54 -6.51 24.79
CA ASN A 95 -0.25 -6.59 25.45
C ASN A 95 -0.30 -7.65 26.57
N GLN A 96 0.68 -8.55 26.58
CA GLN A 96 0.81 -9.56 27.65
C GLN A 96 1.52 -8.99 28.89
N PHE A 97 2.11 -7.81 28.80
CA PHE A 97 2.86 -7.17 29.86
C PHE A 97 2.19 -5.86 30.28
N SER A 98 1.80 -5.75 31.54
CA SER A 98 1.30 -4.51 32.13
C SER A 98 2.41 -3.83 32.92
N PHE A 99 2.74 -2.61 32.56
CA PHE A 99 3.69 -1.77 33.29
C PHE A 99 2.93 -1.01 34.40
N GLN A 100 3.22 -1.32 35.64
CA GLN A 100 2.40 -0.87 36.78
C GLN A 100 2.90 0.40 37.50
N SER A 101 4.16 0.83 37.37
CA SER A 101 4.62 2.03 38.09
C SER A 101 5.58 2.91 37.30
N ASP A 102 5.36 4.23 37.42
CA ASP A 102 6.20 5.28 36.83
C ASP A 102 7.20 5.90 37.84
N ASP A 103 7.16 5.48 39.11
CA ASP A 103 7.94 6.10 40.19
C ASP A 103 9.42 6.14 39.92
N PHE A 104 9.97 5.14 39.25
CA PHE A 104 11.37 5.09 38.87
C PHE A 104 11.73 6.15 37.82
N VAL A 105 10.83 6.41 36.87
CA VAL A 105 11.08 7.38 35.79
C VAL A 105 11.08 8.81 36.34
N GLU A 106 10.24 9.13 37.31
CA GLU A 106 10.20 10.44 37.95
C GLU A 106 11.45 10.69 38.79
N GLN A 107 11.87 9.70 39.57
CA GLN A 107 13.13 9.76 40.30
C GLN A 107 14.35 9.92 39.38
N LEU A 108 14.33 9.32 38.21
CA LEU A 108 15.39 9.47 37.22
C LEU A 108 15.42 10.89 36.64
N ILE A 109 14.24 11.45 36.31
CA ILE A 109 14.12 12.81 35.79
C ILE A 109 14.62 13.84 36.80
N GLU A 110 14.29 13.68 38.09
CA GLU A 110 14.75 14.56 39.17
C GLU A 110 16.30 14.55 39.36
N LYS A 111 16.94 13.44 39.04
CA LYS A 111 18.39 13.28 39.11
C LYS A 111 19.15 13.80 37.91
N LEU A 112 18.45 14.20 36.85
CA LEU A 112 19.11 14.74 35.65
C LEU A 112 19.74 16.11 35.96
N PRO A 113 20.99 16.37 35.48
CA PRO A 113 21.68 17.64 35.68
C PRO A 113 21.10 18.80 34.85
N TYR A 114 20.03 18.55 34.09
CA TYR A 114 19.35 19.50 33.20
C TYR A 114 17.84 19.28 33.21
N LYS A 115 17.08 20.31 32.84
CA LYS A 115 15.61 20.20 32.66
C LYS A 115 15.28 19.69 31.26
N LEU A 116 14.36 18.76 31.22
CA LEU A 116 13.82 18.28 29.93
C LEU A 116 13.12 19.42 29.17
N THR A 117 13.26 19.42 27.84
CA THR A 117 12.53 20.34 26.98
C THR A 117 11.07 19.93 26.87
N ASN A 118 10.19 20.85 26.43
CA ASN A 118 8.78 20.55 26.24
C ASN A 118 8.54 19.41 25.22
N ALA A 119 9.39 19.30 24.19
CA ALA A 119 9.31 18.21 23.23
C ALA A 119 9.64 16.84 23.86
N GLN A 120 10.68 16.79 24.72
CA GLN A 120 11.05 15.58 25.45
C GLN A 120 9.99 15.18 26.48
N LEU A 121 9.39 16.15 27.19
CA LEU A 121 8.29 15.89 28.13
C LEU A 121 7.06 15.33 27.40
N ARG A 122 6.73 15.86 26.21
CA ARG A 122 5.64 15.35 25.40
C ARG A 122 5.90 13.93 24.92
N ALA A 123 7.07 13.66 24.34
CA ALA A 123 7.46 12.32 23.93
C ALA A 123 7.40 11.31 25.07
N LEU A 124 7.91 11.69 26.26
CA LEU A 124 7.84 10.85 27.46
C LEU A 124 6.40 10.57 27.88
N SER A 125 5.50 11.56 27.80
CA SER A 125 4.08 11.40 28.09
C SER A 125 3.40 10.44 27.11
N GLU A 126 3.72 10.54 25.83
CA GLU A 126 3.21 9.63 24.79
C GLU A 126 3.67 8.18 25.04
N VAL A 127 4.96 7.97 25.29
CA VAL A 127 5.52 6.66 25.65
C VAL A 127 4.85 6.07 26.89
N ARG A 128 4.63 6.87 27.94
CA ARG A 128 3.94 6.43 29.17
C ARG A 128 2.51 6.00 28.90
N THR A 129 1.79 6.74 28.04
CA THR A 129 0.43 6.41 27.65
C THR A 129 0.40 5.07 26.90
N ASP A 130 1.32 4.86 25.98
CA ASP A 130 1.44 3.62 25.23
C ASP A 130 1.80 2.43 26.13
N MET A 131 2.73 2.62 27.08
CA MET A 131 3.12 1.57 28.03
C MET A 131 1.97 1.13 28.96
N ARG A 132 1.03 2.03 29.27
CA ARG A 132 -0.16 1.75 30.08
C ARG A 132 -1.31 1.19 29.26
N SER A 133 -1.21 1.21 27.93
CA SER A 133 -2.20 0.67 27.03
C SER A 133 -2.27 -0.86 27.13
N ASP A 134 -3.48 -1.40 27.10
CA ASP A 134 -3.71 -2.85 27.00
C ASP A 134 -3.34 -3.42 25.62
N TYR A 135 -2.91 -2.58 24.69
CA TYR A 135 -2.59 -2.96 23.32
C TYR A 135 -1.11 -2.82 23.03
N VAL A 136 -0.64 -3.61 22.07
CA VAL A 136 0.76 -3.53 21.60
C VAL A 136 0.98 -2.18 20.91
N CYS A 137 1.96 -1.41 21.41
CA CYS A 137 2.36 -0.14 20.81
C CYS A 137 2.78 -0.34 19.35
N SER A 138 2.13 0.36 18.42
CA SER A 138 2.54 0.44 17.02
C SER A 138 3.39 1.69 16.81
N VAL A 139 4.70 1.53 16.84
CA VAL A 139 5.65 2.56 16.41
C VAL A 139 5.62 2.69 14.91
#